data_bf3ea849487edd05258eca1e1ac11ee5
#
_entry.id   bf3ea849487edd05258eca1e1ac11ee5
#
_cell.length_a   1.000
_cell.length_b   1.000
_cell.length_c   1.000
_cell.angle_alpha   90.00
_cell.angle_beta   90.00
_cell.angle_gamma   90.00
#
_symmetry.space_group_name_H-M   'P 1'
#
loop_
_entity.id
_entity.type
_entity.pdbx_description
1 polymer ?
#
loop_
_entity_poly.entity_id
_entity_poly.type
_entity_poly.pdbx_seq_one_letter_code
_entity_poly.pdbx_strand_id
1 'polypeptide(L)'
;MATIQKRGDSYSIRVSCGYDSKGKQVIQSMTWKPEPKMTAKQIEKELNRQAVMFEEACNKGYQSKAIKFEVFAEQWFEEYARPNLRNTTYERMLQLRKRVYSAIGHLRMDKITPRQIQAFVNSLSKDGANERTGKPLATKTIRHNLSFVSDVFAYAGKMGVVSDNPCAKVTLPKNEQTEKKIYTSEQVQRFLSLLNDEPLKYRTFFNLMIYSGFRRGEMLGLEWKDVDFENNIISVRRTSNYTAKKGVYTDTTKTRKSQRTLKFPQEIMDMLREYKAEQGEQALKCGDKWVETDRLYVKWNGEPMQNGTPYFWLGEFCEKHDLPFYGLHSFRHLFASLLVNQGVDIVTVSGALGHSTVSTTSNIYCHMLEESRAKVSDAVSSALDFSGKKKEPKGA
;
A
#
# COMPACT_ATOMS: atom_id res chain seq x y z
N MET A 1 3.82 42.21 20.75
CA MET A 1 2.74 42.51 21.71
C MET A 1 1.38 42.46 21.01
N ALA A 2 0.40 41.86 21.65
CA ALA A 2 -0.97 41.79 21.16
C ALA A 2 -1.61 43.20 21.16
N THR A 3 -2.28 43.59 20.10
CA THR A 3 -3.07 44.82 20.02
C THR A 3 -4.54 44.48 20.23
N ILE A 4 -5.20 45.19 21.16
CA ILE A 4 -6.58 44.95 21.52
C ILE A 4 -7.45 46.13 21.01
N GLN A 5 -8.54 45.82 20.31
CA GLN A 5 -9.50 46.80 19.80
C GLN A 5 -10.92 46.38 20.18
N LYS A 6 -11.66 47.24 20.83
CA LYS A 6 -13.08 47.06 21.14
C LYS A 6 -13.93 47.18 19.87
N ARG A 7 -14.88 46.24 19.66
CA ARG A 7 -15.84 46.23 18.55
C ARG A 7 -17.24 45.89 19.07
N GLY A 8 -18.02 46.95 19.39
CA GLY A 8 -19.33 46.77 20.01
C GLY A 8 -19.19 46.00 21.33
N ASP A 9 -19.86 44.85 21.47
CA ASP A 9 -19.85 43.98 22.66
C ASP A 9 -18.69 42.96 22.68
N SER A 10 -17.74 43.05 21.75
CA SER A 10 -16.62 42.13 21.64
C SER A 10 -15.29 42.87 21.53
N TYR A 11 -14.18 42.15 21.74
CA TYR A 11 -12.83 42.66 21.60
C TYR A 11 -12.11 41.86 20.54
N SER A 12 -11.45 42.57 19.59
CA SER A 12 -10.53 41.95 18.62
C SER A 12 -9.09 42.06 19.14
N ILE A 13 -8.47 40.92 19.35
CA ILE A 13 -7.05 40.78 19.76
C ILE A 13 -6.25 40.44 18.50
N ARG A 14 -5.21 41.23 18.18
CA ARG A 14 -4.36 41.08 17.01
C ARG A 14 -2.90 40.87 17.44
N VAL A 15 -2.22 39.91 16.82
CA VAL A 15 -0.79 39.64 17.06
C VAL A 15 -0.07 39.61 15.70
N SER A 16 1.07 40.26 15.62
CA SER A 16 1.96 40.16 14.46
C SER A 16 2.81 38.91 14.58
N CYS A 17 2.77 38.06 13.58
CA CYS A 17 3.50 36.79 13.50
C CYS A 17 4.70 36.87 12.52
N GLY A 18 5.28 38.04 12.33
CA GLY A 18 6.39 38.25 11.41
C GLY A 18 5.97 38.57 10.00
N TYR A 19 6.80 38.22 9.01
CA TYR A 19 6.59 38.49 7.59
C TYR A 19 6.60 37.18 6.81
N ASP A 20 5.82 37.05 5.76
CA ASP A 20 5.84 35.93 4.83
C ASP A 20 7.07 35.98 3.90
N SER A 21 7.24 34.93 3.06
CA SER A 21 8.35 34.86 2.09
C SER A 21 8.36 35.97 1.02
N LYS A 22 7.29 36.75 0.94
CA LYS A 22 7.13 37.94 0.02
C LYS A 22 7.28 39.24 0.77
N GLY A 23 7.69 39.25 2.04
CA GLY A 23 7.87 40.42 2.86
C GLY A 23 6.57 41.07 3.36
N LYS A 24 5.42 40.41 3.25
CA LYS A 24 4.13 40.91 3.75
C LYS A 24 3.95 40.48 5.21
N GLN A 25 3.57 41.46 6.06
CA GLN A 25 3.31 41.20 7.49
C GLN A 25 2.16 40.22 7.68
N VAL A 26 2.42 39.16 8.45
CA VAL A 26 1.42 38.14 8.84
C VAL A 26 0.81 38.55 10.19
N ILE A 27 -0.48 38.91 10.17
CA ILE A 27 -1.22 39.29 11.38
C ILE A 27 -2.26 38.21 11.68
N GLN A 28 -2.25 37.70 12.90
CA GLN A 28 -3.29 36.83 13.42
C GLN A 28 -4.26 37.61 14.28
N SER A 29 -5.55 37.26 14.23
CA SER A 29 -6.56 37.92 15.05
C SER A 29 -7.55 36.92 15.64
N MET A 30 -7.95 37.13 16.88
CA MET A 30 -9.05 36.44 17.53
C MET A 30 -10.09 37.44 18.04
N THR A 31 -11.34 37.02 18.12
CA THR A 31 -12.42 37.79 18.72
C THR A 31 -12.81 37.15 20.04
N TRP A 32 -12.81 37.92 21.11
CA TRP A 32 -13.27 37.49 22.42
C TRP A 32 -14.49 38.32 22.83
N LYS A 33 -15.50 37.66 23.40
CA LYS A 33 -16.71 38.31 23.89
C LYS A 33 -16.83 38.04 25.41
N PRO A 34 -16.98 39.10 26.24
CA PRO A 34 -17.17 38.92 27.69
C PRO A 34 -18.49 38.24 27.98
N GLU A 35 -18.54 37.51 29.09
CA GLU A 35 -19.77 36.90 29.59
C GLU A 35 -20.72 37.97 30.17
N PRO A 36 -22.04 37.79 30.07
CA PRO A 36 -23.05 38.84 30.43
C PRO A 36 -23.03 39.36 31.86
N LYS A 37 -22.32 38.68 32.78
CA LYS A 37 -22.27 39.03 34.22
C LYS A 37 -20.90 39.56 34.65
N MET A 38 -19.93 39.80 33.77
CA MET A 38 -18.61 40.27 34.11
C MET A 38 -18.62 41.79 34.38
N THR A 39 -17.95 42.18 35.50
CA THR A 39 -17.65 43.59 35.80
C THR A 39 -16.55 44.09 34.87
N ALA A 40 -16.47 45.43 34.70
CA ALA A 40 -15.44 46.05 33.85
C ALA A 40 -14.00 45.61 34.23
N LYS A 41 -13.71 45.47 35.53
CA LYS A 41 -12.41 45.03 36.04
C LYS A 41 -12.13 43.53 35.77
N GLN A 42 -13.16 42.70 35.76
CA GLN A 42 -13.04 41.28 35.38
C GLN A 42 -12.84 41.16 33.87
N ILE A 43 -13.53 41.97 33.04
CA ILE A 43 -13.36 42.01 31.59
C ILE A 43 -11.91 42.35 31.28
N GLU A 44 -11.36 43.40 31.85
CA GLU A 44 -9.99 43.86 31.62
C GLU A 44 -8.97 42.76 32.01
N LYS A 45 -9.12 42.14 33.16
CA LYS A 45 -8.22 41.06 33.64
C LYS A 45 -8.25 39.85 32.72
N GLU A 46 -9.46 39.40 32.32
CA GLU A 46 -9.59 38.24 31.44
C GLU A 46 -9.18 38.57 30.00
N LEU A 47 -9.43 39.78 29.52
CA LEU A 47 -8.99 40.26 28.22
C LEU A 47 -7.46 40.28 28.09
N ASN A 48 -6.75 40.76 29.12
CA ASN A 48 -5.30 40.73 29.17
C ASN A 48 -4.76 39.26 29.23
N ARG A 49 -5.40 38.40 29.99
CA ARG A 49 -5.08 36.96 30.00
C ARG A 49 -5.23 36.30 28.63
N GLN A 50 -6.36 36.57 27.97
CA GLN A 50 -6.61 36.05 26.63
C GLN A 50 -5.63 36.60 25.59
N ALA A 51 -5.21 37.84 25.73
CA ALA A 51 -4.21 38.47 24.84
C ALA A 51 -2.84 37.79 25.01
N VAL A 52 -2.40 37.55 26.25
CA VAL A 52 -1.13 36.85 26.51
C VAL A 52 -1.18 35.39 26.00
N MET A 53 -2.24 34.66 26.29
CA MET A 53 -2.41 33.28 25.80
C MET A 53 -2.42 33.21 24.29
N PHE A 54 -3.07 34.19 23.61
CA PHE A 54 -3.12 34.23 22.16
C PHE A 54 -1.75 34.61 21.57
N GLU A 55 -1.01 35.53 22.19
CA GLU A 55 0.35 35.88 21.78
C GLU A 55 1.31 34.69 21.92
N GLU A 56 1.25 33.96 23.03
CA GLU A 56 2.04 32.75 23.22
C GLU A 56 1.69 31.65 22.19
N ALA A 57 0.41 31.50 21.88
CA ALA A 57 -0.05 30.56 20.86
C ALA A 57 0.49 30.96 19.47
N CYS A 58 0.44 32.24 19.12
CA CYS A 58 0.98 32.76 17.86
C CYS A 58 2.50 32.57 17.77
N ASN A 59 3.23 32.80 18.85
CA ASN A 59 4.69 32.61 18.91
C ASN A 59 5.09 31.11 18.80
N LYS A 60 4.20 30.20 19.16
CA LYS A 60 4.36 28.75 18.94
C LYS A 60 3.94 28.29 17.53
N GLY A 61 3.70 29.21 16.60
CA GLY A 61 3.34 28.90 15.21
C GLY A 61 1.85 28.66 14.98
N TYR A 62 0.98 28.98 15.93
CA TYR A 62 -0.47 28.86 15.78
C TYR A 62 -0.99 29.80 14.70
N GLN A 63 -1.38 29.27 13.58
CA GLN A 63 -2.09 30.00 12.54
C GLN A 63 -3.59 29.71 12.66
N SER A 64 -4.33 30.61 13.32
CA SER A 64 -5.79 30.52 13.40
C SER A 64 -6.44 31.02 12.11
N LYS A 65 -6.18 30.37 10.99
CA LYS A 65 -7.05 30.51 9.83
C LYS A 65 -8.18 29.51 9.99
N ALA A 66 -9.42 30.02 9.93
CA ALA A 66 -10.65 29.24 9.87
C ALA A 66 -10.69 28.45 8.54
N ILE A 67 -9.70 27.54 8.32
CA ILE A 67 -9.57 26.80 7.08
C ILE A 67 -10.45 25.55 7.14
N LYS A 68 -11.19 25.31 6.06
CA LYS A 68 -11.97 24.06 5.90
C LYS A 68 -11.04 22.88 5.61
N PHE A 69 -11.50 21.68 5.98
CA PHE A 69 -10.75 20.44 5.74
C PHE A 69 -10.40 20.26 4.26
N GLU A 70 -11.38 20.41 3.35
CA GLU A 70 -11.15 20.27 1.90
C GLU A 70 -10.07 21.21 1.37
N VAL A 71 -10.08 22.48 1.82
CA VAL A 71 -9.11 23.48 1.38
C VAL A 71 -7.71 23.16 1.88
N PHE A 72 -7.58 22.74 3.15
CA PHE A 72 -6.29 22.33 3.70
C PHE A 72 -5.80 21.02 3.10
N ALA A 73 -6.69 20.08 2.82
CA ALA A 73 -6.34 18.82 2.17
C ALA A 73 -5.82 19.04 0.74
N GLU A 74 -6.34 20.01 -0.04
CA GLU A 74 -5.78 20.36 -1.35
C GLU A 74 -4.37 20.98 -1.21
N GLN A 75 -4.11 21.80 -0.19
CA GLN A 75 -2.75 22.28 0.12
C GLN A 75 -1.83 21.10 0.46
N TRP A 76 -2.28 20.18 1.31
CA TRP A 76 -1.54 18.95 1.64
C TRP A 76 -1.22 18.11 0.40
N PHE A 77 -2.15 17.99 -0.57
CA PHE A 77 -1.90 17.29 -1.82
C PHE A 77 -0.77 17.92 -2.63
N GLU A 78 -0.74 19.25 -2.74
CA GLU A 78 0.27 19.96 -3.53
C GLU A 78 1.62 20.03 -2.81
N GLU A 79 1.62 20.39 -1.53
CA GLU A 79 2.85 20.69 -0.78
C GLU A 79 3.54 19.43 -0.27
N TYR A 80 2.77 18.40 0.10
CA TYR A 80 3.32 17.21 0.72
C TYR A 80 3.10 15.93 -0.11
N ALA A 81 1.86 15.62 -0.47
CA ALA A 81 1.55 14.31 -1.04
C ALA A 81 2.18 14.12 -2.44
N ARG A 82 2.10 15.13 -3.31
CA ARG A 82 2.64 15.07 -4.66
C ARG A 82 4.17 14.87 -4.69
N PRO A 83 4.99 15.62 -3.95
CA PRO A 83 6.45 15.43 -3.96
C PRO A 83 6.92 14.21 -3.17
N ASN A 84 6.18 13.74 -2.15
CA ASN A 84 6.69 12.75 -1.20
C ASN A 84 6.08 11.35 -1.37
N LEU A 85 4.89 11.23 -1.96
CA LEU A 85 4.23 9.94 -2.11
C LEU A 85 4.48 9.32 -3.48
N ARG A 86 4.53 7.98 -3.52
CA ARG A 86 4.55 7.27 -4.80
C ARG A 86 3.28 7.56 -5.60
N ASN A 87 3.39 7.65 -6.91
CA ASN A 87 2.28 7.95 -7.81
C ASN A 87 1.02 7.11 -7.53
N THR A 88 1.18 5.79 -7.33
CA THR A 88 0.05 4.90 -7.03
C THR A 88 -0.63 5.21 -5.69
N THR A 89 0.12 5.65 -4.69
CA THR A 89 -0.43 6.07 -3.39
C THR A 89 -1.14 7.40 -3.53
N TYR A 90 -0.52 8.36 -4.22
CA TYR A 90 -1.09 9.67 -4.49
C TYR A 90 -2.43 9.58 -5.24
N GLU A 91 -2.47 8.85 -6.36
CA GLU A 91 -3.69 8.63 -7.15
C GLU A 91 -4.80 7.94 -6.33
N ARG A 92 -4.42 6.99 -5.48
CA ARG A 92 -5.38 6.34 -4.58
C ARG A 92 -5.98 7.34 -3.59
N MET A 93 -5.17 8.22 -3.00
CA MET A 93 -5.67 9.25 -2.08
C MET A 93 -6.58 10.25 -2.78
N LEU A 94 -6.27 10.62 -4.03
CA LEU A 94 -7.16 11.43 -4.85
C LEU A 94 -8.55 10.78 -5.05
N GLN A 95 -8.61 9.46 -5.21
CA GLN A 95 -9.88 8.73 -5.33
C GLN A 95 -10.70 8.75 -4.02
N LEU A 96 -10.03 8.77 -2.86
CA LEU A 96 -10.70 8.80 -1.57
C LEU A 96 -11.31 10.18 -1.25
N ARG A 97 -10.76 11.26 -1.82
CA ARG A 97 -11.13 12.64 -1.49
C ARG A 97 -12.62 12.93 -1.70
N LYS A 98 -13.23 12.44 -2.80
CA LYS A 98 -14.67 12.66 -3.08
C LYS A 98 -15.53 12.25 -1.88
N ARG A 99 -15.29 11.06 -1.34
CA ARG A 99 -16.06 10.51 -0.21
C ARG A 99 -15.78 11.24 1.10
N VAL A 100 -14.52 11.55 1.37
CA VAL A 100 -14.12 12.28 2.58
C VAL A 100 -14.62 13.73 2.55
N TYR A 101 -14.51 14.41 1.41
CA TYR A 101 -14.97 15.81 1.28
C TYR A 101 -16.47 15.94 1.40
N SER A 102 -17.24 15.00 0.86
CA SER A 102 -18.68 14.95 1.05
C SER A 102 -19.10 14.86 2.53
N ALA A 103 -18.29 14.17 3.35
CA ALA A 103 -18.62 13.96 4.77
C ALA A 103 -18.13 15.07 5.69
N ILE A 104 -16.87 15.51 5.53
CA ILE A 104 -16.21 16.44 6.46
C ILE A 104 -15.48 17.60 5.79
N GLY A 105 -15.46 17.68 4.44
CA GLY A 105 -14.73 18.71 3.70
C GLY A 105 -15.13 20.14 4.03
N HIS A 106 -16.42 20.36 4.24
CA HIS A 106 -17.02 21.66 4.56
C HIS A 106 -16.73 22.13 6.00
N LEU A 107 -16.28 21.23 6.88
CA LEU A 107 -16.02 21.54 8.29
C LEU A 107 -14.66 22.25 8.46
N ARG A 108 -14.56 23.13 9.42
CA ARG A 108 -13.29 23.76 9.81
C ARG A 108 -12.36 22.77 10.50
N MET A 109 -11.07 22.77 10.14
CA MET A 109 -10.05 21.89 10.70
C MET A 109 -10.01 21.89 12.24
N ASP A 110 -10.09 23.09 12.84
CA ASP A 110 -10.06 23.29 14.31
C ASP A 110 -11.35 22.89 15.04
N LYS A 111 -12.40 22.55 14.30
CA LYS A 111 -13.71 22.16 14.85
C LYS A 111 -14.09 20.71 14.57
N ILE A 112 -13.29 19.99 13.82
CA ILE A 112 -13.54 18.57 13.56
C ILE A 112 -13.23 17.76 14.82
N THR A 113 -14.25 17.07 15.32
CA THR A 113 -14.19 16.26 16.54
C THR A 113 -14.02 14.78 16.23
N PRO A 114 -13.47 13.96 17.15
CA PRO A 114 -13.44 12.51 17.01
C PRO A 114 -14.83 11.89 16.75
N ARG A 115 -15.87 12.46 17.34
CA ARG A 115 -17.26 12.00 17.16
C ARG A 115 -17.72 12.14 15.70
N GLN A 116 -17.38 13.23 15.03
CA GLN A 116 -17.73 13.44 13.62
C GLN A 116 -16.99 12.47 12.71
N ILE A 117 -15.70 12.21 12.97
CA ILE A 117 -14.91 11.23 12.21
C ILE A 117 -15.43 9.81 12.48
N GLN A 118 -15.81 9.48 13.73
CA GLN A 118 -16.43 8.19 14.05
C GLN A 118 -17.75 8.00 13.30
N ALA A 119 -18.58 9.05 13.25
CA ALA A 119 -19.83 9.02 12.48
C ALA A 119 -19.59 8.78 10.99
N PHE A 120 -18.56 9.42 10.42
CA PHE A 120 -18.10 9.14 9.05
C PHE A 120 -17.67 7.69 8.87
N VAL A 121 -16.80 7.16 9.72
CA VAL A 121 -16.36 5.74 9.68
C VAL A 121 -17.56 4.79 9.76
N ASN A 122 -18.48 5.05 10.67
CA ASN A 122 -19.69 4.23 10.84
C ASN A 122 -20.60 4.29 9.59
N SER A 123 -20.69 5.44 8.91
CA SER A 123 -21.46 5.55 7.67
C SER A 123 -20.90 4.69 6.53
N LEU A 124 -19.59 4.48 6.49
CA LEU A 124 -18.93 3.62 5.50
C LEU A 124 -19.20 2.12 5.71
N SER A 125 -19.64 1.75 6.91
CA SER A 125 -20.01 0.36 7.27
C SER A 125 -21.49 0.04 7.02
N LYS A 126 -22.26 0.98 6.47
CA LYS A 126 -23.70 0.79 6.17
C LYS A 126 -23.89 0.37 4.72
N ASP A 127 -25.04 -0.26 4.46
CA ASP A 127 -25.50 -0.52 3.10
C ASP A 127 -25.58 0.78 2.30
N GLY A 128 -25.30 0.71 1.00
CA GLY A 128 -25.21 1.86 0.11
C GLY A 128 -23.85 2.56 0.09
N ALA A 129 -22.94 2.31 1.05
CA ALA A 129 -21.63 2.95 1.09
C ALA A 129 -20.73 2.59 -0.11
N ASN A 130 -20.92 1.43 -0.69
CA ASN A 130 -20.26 1.02 -1.95
C ASN A 130 -21.22 1.31 -3.12
N GLU A 131 -21.00 2.42 -3.81
CA GLU A 131 -21.82 2.87 -4.95
C GLU A 131 -21.97 1.81 -6.06
N ARG A 132 -21.00 0.89 -6.22
CA ARG A 132 -21.04 -0.15 -7.26
C ARG A 132 -21.84 -1.38 -6.86
N THR A 133 -21.81 -1.78 -5.61
CA THR A 133 -22.40 -3.05 -5.16
C THR A 133 -23.57 -2.88 -4.21
N GLY A 134 -23.86 -1.66 -3.77
CA GLY A 134 -24.89 -1.36 -2.76
C GLY A 134 -24.56 -1.87 -1.35
N LYS A 135 -23.43 -2.55 -1.16
CA LYS A 135 -23.02 -3.18 0.11
C LYS A 135 -22.20 -2.22 1.00
N PRO A 136 -21.98 -2.55 2.29
CA PRO A 136 -20.97 -1.87 3.12
C PRO A 136 -19.57 -1.92 2.49
N LEU A 137 -18.72 -0.96 2.83
CA LEU A 137 -17.32 -1.03 2.45
C LEU A 137 -16.57 -2.04 3.32
N ALA A 138 -15.66 -2.79 2.73
CA ALA A 138 -14.75 -3.65 3.47
C ALA A 138 -13.91 -2.84 4.47
N THR A 139 -13.65 -3.38 5.65
CA THR A 139 -12.88 -2.74 6.75
C THR A 139 -11.54 -2.18 6.26
N LYS A 140 -10.86 -2.87 5.33
CA LYS A 140 -9.63 -2.38 4.70
C LYS A 140 -9.84 -1.07 3.93
N THR A 141 -10.96 -0.92 3.22
CA THR A 141 -11.30 0.30 2.48
C THR A 141 -11.65 1.43 3.44
N ILE A 142 -12.39 1.13 4.51
CA ILE A 142 -12.70 2.08 5.60
C ILE A 142 -11.41 2.59 6.23
N ARG A 143 -10.47 1.70 6.55
CA ARG A 143 -9.16 2.06 7.10
C ARG A 143 -8.40 3.01 6.18
N HIS A 144 -8.44 2.81 4.86
CA HIS A 144 -7.77 3.73 3.93
C HIS A 144 -8.39 5.13 3.91
N ASN A 145 -9.72 5.25 4.05
CA ASN A 145 -10.37 6.55 4.18
C ASN A 145 -9.94 7.24 5.48
N LEU A 146 -9.94 6.52 6.61
CA LEU A 146 -9.48 7.07 7.89
C LEU A 146 -7.99 7.45 7.85
N SER A 147 -7.13 6.63 7.24
CA SER A 147 -5.70 6.94 7.09
C SER A 147 -5.49 8.23 6.31
N PHE A 148 -6.22 8.45 5.20
CA PHE A 148 -6.13 9.69 4.45
C PHE A 148 -6.47 10.91 5.32
N VAL A 149 -7.57 10.87 6.07
CA VAL A 149 -7.96 11.95 7.00
C VAL A 149 -6.86 12.15 8.06
N SER A 150 -6.36 11.07 8.63
CA SER A 150 -5.30 11.10 9.65
C SER A 150 -3.98 11.69 9.14
N ASP A 151 -3.59 11.38 7.90
CA ASP A 151 -2.37 11.92 7.28
C ASP A 151 -2.47 13.43 7.07
N VAL A 152 -3.64 13.93 6.64
CA VAL A 152 -3.92 15.37 6.50
C VAL A 152 -3.85 16.06 7.87
N PHE A 153 -4.46 15.48 8.92
CA PHE A 153 -4.38 16.02 10.28
C PHE A 153 -2.96 15.96 10.88
N ALA A 154 -2.22 14.90 10.61
CA ALA A 154 -0.83 14.80 11.04
C ALA A 154 0.06 15.89 10.41
N TYR A 155 -0.17 16.20 9.14
CA TYR A 155 0.50 17.31 8.48
C TYR A 155 0.04 18.66 9.03
N ALA A 156 -1.26 18.83 9.27
CA ALA A 156 -1.82 20.04 9.88
C ALA A 156 -1.23 20.31 11.27
N GLY A 157 -1.02 19.27 12.07
CA GLY A 157 -0.33 19.36 13.37
C GLY A 157 1.12 19.84 13.23
N LYS A 158 1.86 19.31 12.23
CA LYS A 158 3.24 19.76 11.94
C LYS A 158 3.29 21.21 11.49
N MET A 159 2.26 21.69 10.77
CA MET A 159 2.15 23.06 10.31
C MET A 159 1.52 24.01 11.36
N GLY A 160 1.21 23.54 12.56
CA GLY A 160 0.63 24.36 13.63
C GLY A 160 -0.82 24.78 13.39
N VAL A 161 -1.53 24.15 12.46
CA VAL A 161 -2.94 24.48 12.12
C VAL A 161 -3.91 23.87 13.15
N VAL A 162 -3.56 22.71 13.70
CA VAL A 162 -4.31 22.03 14.77
C VAL A 162 -3.34 21.52 15.84
N SER A 163 -3.83 21.37 17.09
CA SER A 163 -3.03 20.85 18.20
C SER A 163 -2.98 19.32 18.23
N ASP A 164 -4.10 18.69 17.83
CA ASP A 164 -4.31 17.26 17.97
C ASP A 164 -4.85 16.62 16.70
N ASN A 165 -4.59 15.32 16.53
CA ASN A 165 -5.18 14.53 15.47
C ASN A 165 -6.45 13.80 15.98
N PRO A 166 -7.65 14.23 15.62
CA PRO A 166 -8.89 13.64 16.11
C PRO A 166 -9.10 12.18 15.66
N CYS A 167 -8.39 11.73 14.62
CA CYS A 167 -8.47 10.35 14.15
C CYS A 167 -7.88 9.33 15.14
N ALA A 168 -7.00 9.76 16.04
CA ALA A 168 -6.35 8.87 17.01
C ALA A 168 -7.34 8.20 17.98
N LYS A 169 -8.50 8.83 18.21
CA LYS A 169 -9.56 8.34 19.11
C LYS A 169 -10.69 7.59 18.39
N VAL A 170 -10.53 7.31 17.09
CA VAL A 170 -11.57 6.68 16.26
C VAL A 170 -11.36 5.16 16.22
N THR A 171 -12.42 4.41 16.41
CA THR A 171 -12.42 2.95 16.38
C THR A 171 -12.85 2.45 15.00
N LEU A 172 -12.06 1.57 14.41
CA LEU A 172 -12.41 0.88 13.17
C LEU A 172 -13.29 -0.34 13.44
N PRO A 173 -14.18 -0.72 12.51
CA PRO A 173 -14.89 -2.01 12.56
C PRO A 173 -13.89 -3.17 12.68
N LYS A 174 -14.32 -4.24 13.37
CA LYS A 174 -13.53 -5.47 13.44
C LYS A 174 -13.24 -5.98 12.03
N ASN A 175 -12.02 -6.42 11.81
CA ASN A 175 -11.64 -7.02 10.54
C ASN A 175 -11.96 -8.51 10.61
N GLU A 176 -12.91 -8.97 9.83
CA GLU A 176 -13.11 -10.40 9.62
C GLU A 176 -11.94 -10.89 8.76
N GLN A 177 -11.09 -11.70 9.35
CA GLN A 177 -10.01 -12.37 8.62
C GLN A 177 -10.66 -13.46 7.77
N THR A 178 -10.78 -13.23 6.48
CA THR A 178 -11.09 -14.29 5.52
C THR A 178 -9.83 -15.09 5.25
N GLU A 179 -9.91 -16.41 5.41
CA GLU A 179 -8.83 -17.30 5.00
C GLU A 179 -8.50 -17.08 3.52
N LYS A 180 -7.22 -16.94 3.25
CA LYS A 180 -6.76 -16.81 1.88
C LYS A 180 -6.78 -18.17 1.22
N LYS A 181 -7.67 -18.36 0.26
CA LYS A 181 -7.69 -19.57 -0.56
C LYS A 181 -6.42 -19.64 -1.40
N ILE A 182 -5.77 -20.79 -1.37
CA ILE A 182 -4.55 -21.13 -2.11
C ILE A 182 -4.88 -22.34 -2.99
N TYR A 183 -4.31 -22.40 -4.18
CA TYR A 183 -4.47 -23.55 -5.07
C TYR A 183 -3.89 -24.82 -4.43
N THR A 184 -4.60 -25.94 -4.53
CA THR A 184 -4.06 -27.25 -4.14
C THR A 184 -3.07 -27.76 -5.20
N SER A 185 -2.27 -28.77 -4.87
CA SER A 185 -1.32 -29.35 -5.82
C SER A 185 -2.01 -29.90 -7.08
N GLU A 186 -3.17 -30.54 -6.92
CA GLU A 186 -3.98 -31.08 -8.02
C GLU A 186 -4.51 -29.97 -8.93
N GLN A 187 -5.00 -28.87 -8.32
CA GLN A 187 -5.47 -27.70 -9.07
C GLN A 187 -4.34 -27.05 -9.87
N VAL A 188 -3.13 -26.99 -9.30
CA VAL A 188 -1.95 -26.45 -9.99
C VAL A 188 -1.51 -27.36 -11.14
N GLN A 189 -1.47 -28.68 -10.93
CA GLN A 189 -1.13 -29.62 -11.99
C GLN A 189 -2.13 -29.54 -13.15
N ARG A 190 -3.44 -29.50 -12.84
CA ARG A 190 -4.48 -29.31 -13.84
C ARG A 190 -4.32 -27.96 -14.56
N PHE A 191 -4.04 -26.87 -13.83
CA PHE A 191 -3.78 -25.55 -14.39
C PHE A 191 -2.60 -25.59 -15.38
N LEU A 192 -1.47 -26.19 -14.99
CA LEU A 192 -0.27 -26.29 -15.83
C LEU A 192 -0.49 -27.16 -17.08
N SER A 193 -1.24 -28.26 -16.94
CA SER A 193 -1.59 -29.12 -18.08
C SER A 193 -2.40 -28.35 -19.12
N LEU A 194 -3.46 -27.65 -18.70
CA LEU A 194 -4.31 -26.85 -19.58
C LEU A 194 -3.59 -25.62 -20.18
N LEU A 195 -2.62 -25.08 -19.42
CA LEU A 195 -1.84 -23.93 -19.85
C LEU A 195 -0.95 -24.25 -21.09
N ASN A 196 -0.62 -25.51 -21.32
CA ASN A 196 0.22 -25.90 -22.46
C ASN A 196 -0.43 -25.61 -23.83
N ASP A 197 -1.75 -25.56 -23.90
CA ASP A 197 -2.50 -25.28 -25.11
C ASP A 197 -2.73 -23.78 -25.36
N GLU A 198 -2.26 -22.93 -24.44
CA GLU A 198 -2.45 -21.49 -24.50
C GLU A 198 -1.26 -20.75 -25.17
N PRO A 199 -1.45 -19.52 -25.65
CA PRO A 199 -0.37 -18.74 -26.28
C PRO A 199 0.90 -18.65 -25.42
N LEU A 200 2.06 -18.79 -26.05
CA LEU A 200 3.37 -18.90 -25.38
C LEU A 200 3.63 -17.75 -24.40
N LYS A 201 3.15 -16.54 -24.70
CA LYS A 201 3.18 -15.39 -23.79
C LYS A 201 2.55 -15.68 -22.42
N TYR A 202 1.41 -16.33 -22.36
CA TYR A 202 0.73 -16.65 -21.11
C TYR A 202 1.32 -17.90 -20.46
N ARG A 203 1.75 -18.88 -21.28
CA ARG A 203 2.50 -20.04 -20.79
C ARG A 203 3.75 -19.59 -20.01
N THR A 204 4.57 -18.73 -20.61
CA THR A 204 5.76 -18.20 -19.94
C THR A 204 5.42 -17.37 -18.73
N PHE A 205 4.39 -16.51 -18.80
CA PHE A 205 3.98 -15.65 -17.68
C PHE A 205 3.60 -16.46 -16.44
N PHE A 206 2.71 -17.43 -16.59
CA PHE A 206 2.18 -18.17 -15.45
C PHE A 206 3.17 -19.22 -14.92
N ASN A 207 3.90 -19.90 -15.80
CA ASN A 207 4.99 -20.77 -15.37
C ASN A 207 6.02 -19.99 -14.54
N LEU A 208 6.51 -18.86 -15.07
CA LEU A 208 7.47 -18.03 -14.35
C LEU A 208 6.90 -17.52 -13.01
N MET A 209 5.62 -17.18 -12.97
CA MET A 209 4.94 -16.71 -11.75
C MET A 209 4.86 -17.80 -10.68
N ILE A 210 4.58 -19.06 -11.07
CA ILE A 210 4.51 -20.20 -10.17
C ILE A 210 5.91 -20.54 -9.62
N TYR A 211 6.93 -20.54 -10.46
CA TYR A 211 8.31 -20.91 -10.08
C TYR A 211 9.06 -19.81 -9.33
N SER A 212 8.59 -18.57 -9.34
CA SER A 212 9.31 -17.45 -8.73
C SER A 212 8.59 -16.79 -7.56
N GLY A 213 7.28 -16.88 -7.51
CA GLY A 213 6.46 -16.10 -6.60
C GLY A 213 6.61 -14.58 -6.79
N PHE A 214 7.02 -14.10 -7.96
CA PHE A 214 7.16 -12.66 -8.24
C PHE A 214 5.82 -11.95 -8.10
N ARG A 215 5.86 -10.69 -7.70
CA ARG A 215 4.66 -9.85 -7.70
C ARG A 215 4.28 -9.51 -9.14
N ARG A 216 2.99 -9.32 -9.42
CA ARG A 216 2.51 -8.93 -10.76
C ARG A 216 3.30 -7.78 -11.37
N GLY A 217 3.55 -6.72 -10.59
CA GLY A 217 4.31 -5.57 -11.08
C GLY A 217 5.77 -5.89 -11.34
N GLU A 218 6.38 -6.82 -10.61
CA GLU A 218 7.74 -7.32 -10.84
C GLU A 218 7.78 -8.12 -12.15
N MET A 219 6.83 -9.05 -12.35
CA MET A 219 6.67 -9.82 -13.59
C MET A 219 6.59 -8.91 -14.82
N LEU A 220 5.66 -7.95 -14.79
CA LEU A 220 5.47 -7.00 -15.89
C LEU A 220 6.61 -5.97 -16.01
N GLY A 221 7.46 -5.89 -14.98
CA GLY A 221 8.65 -5.05 -14.95
C GLY A 221 9.89 -5.71 -15.52
N LEU A 222 9.89 -7.02 -15.79
CA LEU A 222 11.03 -7.73 -16.33
C LEU A 222 11.39 -7.23 -17.75
N GLU A 223 12.68 -7.15 -17.99
CA GLU A 223 13.29 -6.82 -19.27
C GLU A 223 14.20 -7.96 -19.72
N TRP A 224 14.41 -8.16 -21.02
CA TRP A 224 15.24 -9.26 -21.55
C TRP A 224 16.65 -9.22 -20.98
N LYS A 225 17.20 -8.05 -20.70
CA LYS A 225 18.52 -7.90 -20.03
C LYS A 225 18.54 -8.35 -18.57
N ASP A 226 17.38 -8.65 -17.95
CA ASP A 226 17.31 -9.22 -16.61
C ASP A 226 17.42 -10.76 -16.62
N VAL A 227 17.37 -11.38 -17.80
CA VAL A 227 17.41 -12.83 -18.01
C VAL A 227 18.82 -13.23 -18.45
N ASP A 228 19.52 -13.94 -17.59
CA ASP A 228 20.80 -14.57 -17.88
C ASP A 228 20.53 -16.03 -18.30
N PHE A 229 20.58 -16.27 -19.59
CA PHE A 229 20.30 -17.58 -20.19
C PHE A 229 21.46 -18.57 -20.01
N GLU A 230 22.67 -18.12 -19.72
CA GLU A 230 23.84 -18.98 -19.51
C GLU A 230 23.81 -19.62 -18.11
N ASN A 231 23.47 -18.79 -17.10
CA ASN A 231 23.43 -19.22 -15.71
C ASN A 231 22.01 -19.64 -15.24
N ASN A 232 21.01 -19.53 -16.11
CA ASN A 232 19.59 -19.78 -15.80
C ASN A 232 19.06 -18.89 -14.68
N ILE A 233 19.36 -17.61 -14.73
CA ILE A 233 19.09 -16.64 -13.67
C ILE A 233 18.18 -15.52 -14.17
N ILE A 234 17.22 -15.12 -13.33
CA ILE A 234 16.39 -13.93 -13.57
C ILE A 234 16.50 -12.98 -12.38
N SER A 235 16.77 -11.69 -12.67
CA SER A 235 16.96 -10.63 -11.69
C SER A 235 15.77 -9.68 -11.65
N VAL A 236 15.14 -9.50 -10.48
CA VAL A 236 14.09 -8.49 -10.25
C VAL A 236 14.76 -7.17 -9.88
N ARG A 237 14.65 -6.16 -10.74
CA ARG A 237 15.28 -4.83 -10.55
C ARG A 237 14.26 -3.70 -10.46
N ARG A 238 13.09 -3.86 -11.06
CA ARG A 238 12.05 -2.83 -11.20
C ARG A 238 10.64 -3.40 -11.10
N THR A 239 9.67 -2.51 -11.09
CA THR A 239 8.25 -2.87 -11.13
C THR A 239 7.52 -2.04 -12.17
N SER A 240 6.57 -2.66 -12.88
CA SER A 240 5.64 -1.98 -13.78
C SER A 240 4.40 -1.59 -13.00
N ASN A 241 4.03 -0.33 -13.08
CA ASN A 241 2.84 0.24 -12.46
C ASN A 241 1.95 0.88 -13.54
N TYR A 242 0.70 1.14 -13.17
CA TYR A 242 -0.26 1.83 -14.02
C TYR A 242 -1.01 2.88 -13.22
N THR A 243 -1.18 4.07 -13.80
CA THR A 243 -2.17 5.05 -13.35
C THR A 243 -2.91 5.59 -14.57
N ALA A 244 -4.16 6.02 -14.39
CA ALA A 244 -4.95 6.57 -15.50
C ALA A 244 -4.28 7.78 -16.16
N LYS A 245 -3.54 8.57 -15.40
CA LYS A 245 -2.85 9.77 -15.88
C LYS A 245 -1.55 9.49 -16.65
N LYS A 246 -0.78 8.48 -16.22
CA LYS A 246 0.55 8.17 -16.79
C LYS A 246 0.56 6.96 -17.72
N GLY A 247 -0.54 6.19 -17.76
CA GLY A 247 -0.52 4.87 -18.41
C GLY A 247 0.38 3.88 -17.66
N VAL A 248 0.98 2.95 -18.39
CA VAL A 248 2.00 2.03 -17.85
C VAL A 248 3.33 2.78 -17.68
N TYR A 249 3.94 2.64 -16.52
CA TYR A 249 5.25 3.26 -16.24
C TYR A 249 6.10 2.37 -15.34
N THR A 250 7.40 2.54 -15.46
CA THR A 250 8.40 1.86 -14.63
C THR A 250 8.62 2.63 -13.32
N ASP A 251 8.72 1.89 -12.24
CA ASP A 251 9.12 2.41 -10.93
C ASP A 251 10.21 1.50 -10.33
N THR A 252 10.98 2.03 -9.40
CA THR A 252 11.90 1.22 -8.62
C THR A 252 11.13 0.25 -7.74
N THR A 253 11.75 -0.86 -7.36
CA THR A 253 11.17 -1.76 -6.36
C THR A 253 10.93 -1.00 -5.05
N LYS A 254 9.92 -1.42 -4.26
CA LYS A 254 9.49 -0.71 -3.04
C LYS A 254 10.62 -0.57 -1.99
N THR A 255 11.53 -1.53 -1.96
CA THR A 255 12.68 -1.56 -1.04
C THR A 255 13.89 -2.17 -1.73
N ARG A 256 15.12 -1.91 -1.27
CA ARG A 256 16.34 -2.60 -1.72
C ARG A 256 16.24 -4.13 -1.61
N LYS A 257 15.61 -4.64 -0.55
CA LYS A 257 15.36 -6.09 -0.35
C LYS A 257 14.42 -6.72 -1.38
N SER A 258 13.68 -5.91 -2.14
CA SER A 258 12.85 -6.42 -3.24
C SER A 258 13.66 -6.74 -4.50
N GLN A 259 14.87 -6.20 -4.63
CA GLN A 259 15.81 -6.61 -5.67
C GLN A 259 16.38 -7.96 -5.26
N ARG A 260 16.24 -8.94 -6.12
CA ARG A 260 16.68 -10.31 -5.88
C ARG A 260 16.89 -11.04 -7.20
N THR A 261 17.64 -12.11 -7.10
CA THR A 261 17.98 -12.98 -8.21
C THR A 261 17.53 -14.39 -7.87
N LEU A 262 16.87 -15.07 -8.79
CA LEU A 262 16.46 -16.47 -8.65
C LEU A 262 17.00 -17.29 -9.81
N LYS A 263 17.39 -18.54 -9.53
CA LYS A 263 17.75 -19.53 -10.53
C LYS A 263 16.53 -20.35 -10.93
N PHE A 264 16.42 -20.67 -12.21
CA PHE A 264 15.28 -21.38 -12.78
C PHE A 264 15.69 -22.70 -13.43
N PRO A 265 14.77 -23.68 -13.53
CA PRO A 265 14.97 -24.87 -14.32
C PRO A 265 15.22 -24.56 -15.79
N GLN A 266 15.95 -25.45 -16.48
CA GLN A 266 16.30 -25.27 -17.89
C GLN A 266 15.05 -25.16 -18.77
N GLU A 267 14.01 -25.90 -18.47
CA GLU A 267 12.74 -25.91 -19.22
C GLU A 267 12.07 -24.54 -19.24
N ILE A 268 12.14 -23.80 -18.13
CA ILE A 268 11.60 -22.44 -18.05
C ILE A 268 12.43 -21.47 -18.91
N MET A 269 13.75 -21.65 -18.91
CA MET A 269 14.65 -20.81 -19.70
C MET A 269 14.50 -21.10 -21.19
N ASP A 270 14.28 -22.36 -21.58
CA ASP A 270 14.04 -22.74 -22.99
C ASP A 270 12.71 -22.17 -23.50
N MET A 271 11.65 -22.25 -22.68
CA MET A 271 10.37 -21.60 -22.99
C MET A 271 10.51 -20.08 -23.15
N LEU A 272 11.36 -19.43 -22.35
CA LEU A 272 11.66 -17.99 -22.51
C LEU A 272 12.47 -17.69 -23.78
N ARG A 273 13.39 -18.58 -24.22
CA ARG A 273 14.10 -18.42 -25.50
C ARG A 273 13.12 -18.50 -26.67
N GLU A 274 12.22 -19.49 -26.64
CA GLU A 274 11.18 -19.66 -27.65
C GLU A 274 10.28 -18.41 -27.70
N TYR A 275 9.84 -17.92 -26.53
CA TYR A 275 9.02 -16.71 -26.45
C TYR A 275 9.74 -15.45 -26.94
N LYS A 276 11.04 -15.33 -26.71
CA LYS A 276 11.86 -14.23 -27.22
C LYS A 276 11.93 -14.24 -28.75
N ALA A 277 12.06 -15.43 -29.35
CA ALA A 277 12.05 -15.61 -30.80
C ALA A 277 10.68 -15.24 -31.38
N GLU A 278 9.56 -15.75 -30.80
CA GLU A 278 8.19 -15.40 -31.21
C GLU A 278 7.94 -13.88 -31.14
N GLN A 279 8.44 -13.22 -30.07
CA GLN A 279 8.32 -11.76 -29.95
C GLN A 279 9.11 -11.02 -31.04
N GLY A 280 10.30 -11.51 -31.41
CA GLY A 280 11.08 -10.98 -32.53
C GLY A 280 10.36 -11.11 -33.86
N GLU A 281 9.76 -12.27 -34.15
CA GLU A 281 8.93 -12.46 -35.36
C GLU A 281 7.71 -11.53 -35.38
N GLN A 282 7.07 -11.35 -34.23
CA GLN A 282 5.94 -10.42 -34.11
C GLN A 282 6.37 -8.98 -34.39
N ALA A 283 7.56 -8.57 -33.92
CA ALA A 283 8.13 -7.25 -34.19
C ALA A 283 8.33 -7.04 -35.71
N LEU A 284 8.89 -8.02 -36.39
CA LEU A 284 9.08 -7.97 -37.85
C LEU A 284 7.74 -7.86 -38.59
N LYS A 285 6.74 -8.65 -38.19
CA LYS A 285 5.38 -8.60 -38.77
C LYS A 285 4.68 -7.27 -38.52
N CYS A 286 4.94 -6.63 -37.40
CA CYS A 286 4.34 -5.37 -37.01
C CYS A 286 4.97 -4.15 -37.71
N GLY A 287 6.24 -4.26 -38.12
CA GLY A 287 6.98 -3.21 -38.83
C GLY A 287 6.98 -1.89 -38.06
N ASP A 288 6.70 -0.78 -38.76
CA ASP A 288 6.74 0.58 -38.19
C ASP A 288 5.77 0.81 -37.02
N LYS A 289 4.81 -0.10 -36.80
CA LYS A 289 3.91 -0.02 -35.63
C LYS A 289 4.51 -0.61 -34.37
N TRP A 290 5.65 -1.27 -34.47
CA TRP A 290 6.31 -1.84 -33.30
C TRP A 290 6.97 -0.77 -32.45
N VAL A 291 6.65 -0.77 -31.16
CA VAL A 291 7.30 0.06 -30.16
C VAL A 291 8.43 -0.74 -29.52
N GLU A 292 9.66 -0.36 -29.79
CA GLU A 292 10.83 -1.03 -29.22
C GLU A 292 10.89 -0.83 -27.72
N THR A 293 10.75 -1.91 -26.99
CA THR A 293 10.94 -1.95 -25.52
C THR A 293 11.68 -3.23 -25.18
N ASP A 294 12.52 -3.18 -24.16
CA ASP A 294 13.22 -4.39 -23.67
C ASP A 294 12.33 -5.28 -22.79
N ARG A 295 10.99 -5.05 -22.76
CA ARG A 295 10.06 -5.77 -21.89
C ARG A 295 9.80 -7.20 -22.34
N LEU A 296 9.78 -8.15 -21.37
CA LEU A 296 9.35 -9.51 -21.66
C LEU A 296 7.88 -9.54 -22.08
N TYR A 297 7.02 -8.85 -21.34
CA TYR A 297 5.58 -8.93 -21.57
C TYR A 297 5.05 -7.65 -22.19
N VAL A 298 4.69 -7.76 -23.45
CA VAL A 298 4.23 -6.64 -24.29
C VAL A 298 2.85 -6.89 -24.88
N LYS A 299 2.25 -5.82 -25.37
CA LYS A 299 1.07 -5.87 -26.24
C LYS A 299 1.47 -6.35 -27.64
N TRP A 300 0.48 -6.45 -28.53
CA TRP A 300 0.68 -6.86 -29.93
C TRP A 300 1.65 -5.95 -30.70
N ASN A 301 1.78 -4.70 -30.30
CA ASN A 301 2.61 -3.67 -30.93
C ASN A 301 3.90 -3.35 -30.17
N GLY A 302 4.36 -4.20 -29.25
CA GLY A 302 5.60 -3.98 -28.48
C GLY A 302 5.46 -3.08 -27.25
N GLU A 303 4.36 -2.31 -27.10
CA GLU A 303 4.14 -1.53 -25.89
C GLU A 303 4.06 -2.42 -24.64
N PRO A 304 4.49 -1.92 -23.46
CA PRO A 304 4.38 -2.67 -22.22
C PRO A 304 2.95 -3.15 -21.93
N MET A 305 2.81 -4.41 -21.51
CA MET A 305 1.53 -4.98 -21.15
C MET A 305 0.92 -4.24 -19.96
N GLN A 306 -0.40 -3.98 -20.01
CA GLN A 306 -1.12 -3.34 -18.91
C GLN A 306 -1.21 -4.26 -17.69
N ASN A 307 -1.16 -3.66 -16.50
CA ASN A 307 -1.17 -4.40 -15.22
C ASN A 307 -2.44 -5.26 -15.02
N GLY A 308 -3.55 -4.90 -15.65
CA GLY A 308 -4.81 -5.65 -15.57
C GLY A 308 -4.86 -6.89 -16.46
N THR A 309 -4.13 -6.89 -17.60
CA THR A 309 -4.23 -7.93 -18.64
C THR A 309 -4.05 -9.35 -18.10
N PRO A 310 -3.00 -9.70 -17.33
CA PRO A 310 -2.86 -11.07 -16.85
C PRO A 310 -3.95 -11.48 -15.84
N TYR A 311 -4.53 -10.53 -15.11
CA TYR A 311 -5.60 -10.81 -14.17
C TYR A 311 -6.91 -11.15 -14.89
N PHE A 312 -7.26 -10.37 -15.91
CA PHE A 312 -8.45 -10.65 -16.73
C PHE A 312 -8.29 -11.94 -17.50
N TRP A 313 -7.14 -12.15 -18.14
CA TRP A 313 -6.85 -13.39 -18.83
C TRP A 313 -6.97 -14.62 -17.93
N LEU A 314 -6.40 -14.55 -16.69
CA LEU A 314 -6.55 -15.63 -15.72
C LEU A 314 -8.02 -15.89 -15.35
N GLY A 315 -8.84 -14.84 -15.23
CA GLY A 315 -10.27 -14.97 -14.98
C GLY A 315 -10.99 -15.75 -16.08
N GLU A 316 -10.79 -15.35 -17.31
CA GLU A 316 -11.35 -16.00 -18.50
C GLU A 316 -10.85 -17.44 -18.65
N PHE A 317 -9.57 -17.68 -18.42
CA PHE A 317 -8.98 -19.03 -18.43
C PHE A 317 -9.58 -19.94 -17.35
N CYS A 318 -9.71 -19.45 -16.12
CA CYS A 318 -10.31 -20.23 -15.03
C CYS A 318 -11.79 -20.54 -15.32
N GLU A 319 -12.54 -19.59 -15.86
CA GLU A 319 -13.95 -19.78 -16.25
C GLU A 319 -14.08 -20.80 -17.39
N LYS A 320 -13.29 -20.68 -18.46
CA LYS A 320 -13.23 -21.61 -19.59
C LYS A 320 -12.99 -23.06 -19.20
N HIS A 321 -12.15 -23.29 -18.17
CA HIS A 321 -11.68 -24.60 -17.76
C HIS A 321 -12.26 -25.11 -16.43
N ASP A 322 -13.27 -24.43 -15.90
CA ASP A 322 -13.88 -24.77 -14.61
C ASP A 322 -12.83 -24.91 -13.50
N LEU A 323 -11.96 -23.92 -13.40
CA LEU A 323 -10.93 -23.81 -12.34
C LEU A 323 -11.31 -22.71 -11.34
N PRO A 324 -10.95 -22.86 -10.06
CA PRO A 324 -11.20 -21.80 -9.08
C PRO A 324 -10.35 -20.57 -9.38
N PHE A 325 -10.95 -19.39 -9.31
CA PHE A 325 -10.25 -18.12 -9.49
C PHE A 325 -9.86 -17.50 -8.15
N TYR A 326 -8.56 -17.54 -7.81
CA TYR A 326 -8.03 -16.94 -6.57
C TYR A 326 -7.17 -15.69 -6.83
N GLY A 327 -7.05 -15.26 -8.10
CA GLY A 327 -6.28 -14.11 -8.54
C GLY A 327 -4.77 -14.36 -8.56
N LEU A 328 -4.03 -13.42 -9.16
CA LEU A 328 -2.58 -13.60 -9.43
C LEU A 328 -1.73 -13.77 -8.16
N HIS A 329 -2.12 -13.14 -7.05
CA HIS A 329 -1.31 -13.20 -5.83
C HIS A 329 -1.34 -14.57 -5.15
N SER A 330 -2.31 -15.42 -5.48
CA SER A 330 -2.40 -16.79 -5.01
C SER A 330 -1.22 -17.68 -5.46
N PHE A 331 -0.67 -17.46 -6.65
CA PHE A 331 0.53 -18.15 -7.12
C PHE A 331 1.77 -17.83 -6.27
N ARG A 332 1.87 -16.61 -5.78
CA ARG A 332 2.93 -16.24 -4.84
C ARG A 332 2.74 -16.92 -3.47
N HIS A 333 1.50 -17.05 -3.01
CA HIS A 333 1.21 -17.82 -1.80
C HIS A 333 1.51 -19.31 -2.02
N LEU A 334 1.14 -19.85 -3.17
CA LEU A 334 1.49 -21.23 -3.56
C LEU A 334 3.00 -21.46 -3.52
N PHE A 335 3.79 -20.63 -4.21
CA PHE A 335 5.27 -20.73 -4.22
C PHE A 335 5.84 -20.77 -2.80
N ALA A 336 5.39 -19.87 -1.93
CA ALA A 336 5.88 -19.85 -0.55
C ALA A 336 5.43 -21.09 0.23
N SER A 337 4.19 -21.55 0.05
CA SER A 337 3.67 -22.75 0.69
C SER A 337 4.45 -24.00 0.26
N LEU A 338 4.77 -24.12 -1.03
CA LEU A 338 5.59 -25.24 -1.54
C LEU A 338 6.97 -25.25 -0.89
N LEU A 339 7.65 -24.09 -0.78
CA LEU A 339 8.96 -24.01 -0.14
C LEU A 339 8.90 -24.35 1.35
N VAL A 340 7.90 -23.85 2.08
CA VAL A 340 7.72 -24.14 3.51
C VAL A 340 7.44 -25.66 3.71
N ASN A 341 6.60 -26.26 2.87
CA ASN A 341 6.29 -27.70 2.94
C ASN A 341 7.51 -28.58 2.63
N GLN A 342 8.43 -28.09 1.80
CA GLN A 342 9.72 -28.76 1.53
C GLN A 342 10.78 -28.53 2.62
N GLY A 343 10.42 -27.83 3.71
CA GLY A 343 11.33 -27.59 4.84
C GLY A 343 12.32 -26.47 4.63
N VAL A 344 12.14 -25.63 3.59
CA VAL A 344 12.99 -24.44 3.39
C VAL A 344 12.75 -23.45 4.51
N ASP A 345 13.82 -22.96 5.11
CA ASP A 345 13.72 -22.03 6.24
C ASP A 345 13.00 -20.72 5.86
N ILE A 346 12.28 -20.15 6.84
CA ILE A 346 11.40 -19.00 6.62
C ILE A 346 12.15 -17.72 6.20
N VAL A 347 13.44 -17.59 6.53
CA VAL A 347 14.27 -16.46 6.16
C VAL A 347 14.60 -16.53 4.67
N THR A 348 15.00 -17.73 4.20
CA THR A 348 15.24 -18.01 2.78
C THR A 348 13.95 -17.82 1.96
N VAL A 349 12.80 -18.32 2.41
CA VAL A 349 11.50 -18.10 1.76
C VAL A 349 11.19 -16.59 1.69
N SER A 350 11.39 -15.86 2.79
CA SER A 350 11.18 -14.41 2.84
C SER A 350 12.09 -13.66 1.87
N GLY A 351 13.35 -14.08 1.76
CA GLY A 351 14.34 -13.56 0.80
C GLY A 351 13.92 -13.81 -0.64
N ALA A 352 13.55 -15.05 -0.99
CA ALA A 352 13.06 -15.42 -2.32
C ALA A 352 11.81 -14.63 -2.72
N LEU A 353 10.91 -14.37 -1.79
CA LEU A 353 9.74 -13.52 -1.99
C LEU A 353 10.08 -12.02 -2.06
N GLY A 354 11.21 -11.57 -1.53
CA GLY A 354 11.56 -10.15 -1.41
C GLY A 354 10.60 -9.41 -0.45
N HIS A 355 10.32 -10.01 0.73
CA HIS A 355 9.63 -9.35 1.81
C HIS A 355 10.59 -8.45 2.59
N SER A 356 10.14 -7.26 2.98
CA SER A 356 10.96 -6.33 3.76
C SER A 356 11.27 -6.85 5.17
N THR A 357 10.37 -7.67 5.73
CA THR A 357 10.47 -8.27 7.05
C THR A 357 10.08 -9.75 6.99
N VAL A 358 10.78 -10.60 7.74
CA VAL A 358 10.48 -12.04 7.86
C VAL A 358 9.11 -12.25 8.51
N SER A 359 8.69 -11.37 9.43
CA SER A 359 7.39 -11.42 10.08
C SER A 359 6.22 -11.42 9.08
N THR A 360 6.37 -10.77 7.92
CA THR A 360 5.35 -10.80 6.85
C THR A 360 5.14 -12.22 6.32
N THR A 361 6.21 -12.99 6.15
CA THR A 361 6.15 -14.40 5.72
C THR A 361 5.64 -15.28 6.85
N SER A 362 6.21 -15.14 8.04
CA SER A 362 5.84 -15.93 9.22
C SER A 362 4.34 -15.80 9.54
N ASN A 363 3.78 -14.60 9.58
CA ASN A 363 2.36 -14.37 9.87
C ASN A 363 1.40 -14.98 8.83
N ILE A 364 1.85 -15.16 7.60
CA ILE A 364 1.02 -15.75 6.53
C ILE A 364 1.05 -17.29 6.60
N TYR A 365 2.18 -17.88 6.99
CA TYR A 365 2.44 -19.31 6.93
C TYR A 365 2.62 -19.96 8.31
N CYS A 366 2.24 -19.28 9.41
CA CYS A 366 2.40 -19.79 10.78
C CYS A 366 1.69 -21.14 11.00
N HIS A 367 0.51 -21.36 10.42
CA HIS A 367 -0.22 -22.63 10.53
C HIS A 367 0.57 -23.80 9.96
N MET A 368 1.22 -23.62 8.79
CA MET A 368 2.06 -24.66 8.17
C MET A 368 3.34 -24.93 8.99
N LEU A 369 3.85 -23.90 9.69
CA LEU A 369 4.97 -24.04 10.61
C LEU A 369 4.58 -24.78 11.90
N GLU A 370 3.32 -24.68 12.33
CA GLU A 370 2.81 -25.44 13.48
C GLU A 370 2.73 -26.94 13.20
N GLU A 371 2.30 -27.34 12.00
CA GLU A 371 2.38 -28.74 11.56
C GLU A 371 3.83 -29.27 11.51
N SER A 372 4.78 -28.39 11.11
CA SER A 372 6.21 -28.74 11.11
C SER A 372 6.79 -28.84 12.52
N ARG A 373 6.20 -28.16 13.53
CA ARG A 373 6.61 -28.26 14.94
C ARG A 373 6.37 -29.66 15.53
N ALA A 374 5.36 -30.37 15.05
CA ALA A 374 5.15 -31.78 15.46
C ALA A 374 6.37 -32.62 15.13
N LYS A 375 7.09 -32.31 14.05
CA LYS A 375 8.32 -33.01 13.62
C LYS A 375 9.56 -32.62 14.43
N VAL A 376 9.50 -31.61 15.28
CA VAL A 376 10.66 -31.15 16.09
C VAL A 376 11.03 -32.21 17.11
N SER A 377 10.05 -32.84 17.75
CA SER A 377 10.29 -33.91 18.71
C SER A 377 10.99 -35.11 18.04
N ASP A 378 10.56 -35.47 16.83
CA ASP A 378 11.14 -36.59 16.07
C ASP A 378 12.57 -36.25 15.61
N ALA A 379 12.81 -35.02 15.20
CA ALA A 379 14.15 -34.53 14.82
C ALA A 379 15.10 -34.54 16.01
N VAL A 380 14.66 -34.13 17.20
CA VAL A 380 15.45 -34.15 18.43
C VAL A 380 15.72 -35.60 18.83
N SER A 381 14.68 -36.47 18.76
CA SER A 381 14.81 -37.90 19.09
C SER A 381 15.75 -38.65 18.13
N SER A 382 15.78 -38.25 16.86
CA SER A 382 16.70 -38.85 15.87
C SER A 382 18.13 -38.32 15.99
N ALA A 383 18.31 -37.10 16.49
CA ALA A 383 19.64 -36.51 16.72
C ALA A 383 20.27 -36.96 18.05
N LEU A 384 19.44 -37.28 19.04
CA LEU A 384 19.86 -37.71 20.38
C LEU A 384 19.41 -39.16 20.61
N ASP A 385 20.38 -40.06 20.76
CA ASP A 385 20.09 -41.45 21.11
C ASP A 385 19.76 -41.57 22.62
N PHE A 386 18.48 -41.50 22.96
CA PHE A 386 17.97 -41.65 24.35
C PHE A 386 17.93 -43.11 24.81
N SER A 387 18.27 -44.10 23.94
CA SER A 387 18.13 -45.50 24.25
C SER A 387 19.19 -46.03 25.25
N GLY A 388 20.21 -45.23 25.55
CA GLY A 388 21.25 -45.60 26.52
C GLY A 388 22.04 -46.88 26.22
N LYS A 389 21.83 -47.52 25.07
CA LYS A 389 22.56 -48.69 24.67
C LYS A 389 23.96 -48.30 24.23
N LYS A 390 24.94 -48.50 25.11
CA LYS A 390 26.36 -48.49 24.75
C LYS A 390 26.56 -49.39 23.53
N LYS A 391 27.00 -48.80 22.39
CA LYS A 391 27.55 -49.61 21.29
C LYS A 391 28.76 -50.36 21.84
N GLU A 392 28.67 -51.67 22.00
CA GLU A 392 29.85 -52.48 22.24
C GLU A 392 30.83 -52.29 21.09
N PRO A 393 32.13 -52.13 21.35
CA PRO A 393 33.12 -52.07 20.30
C PRO A 393 33.16 -53.44 19.60
N LYS A 394 32.90 -53.46 18.30
CA LYS A 394 33.14 -54.66 17.49
C LYS A 394 34.64 -54.95 17.61
N GLY A 395 34.95 -56.08 18.33
CA GLY A 395 36.29 -56.58 18.53
C GLY A 395 36.94 -56.96 17.23
N ALA A 396 38.26 -56.96 17.28
CA ALA A 396 39.27 -57.20 16.28
C ALA A 396 39.09 -58.42 15.35
#